data_1fedaab5a929324c42ca83c749cecc61
#
_entry.id   1fedaab5a929324c42ca83c749cecc61
#
_cell.length_a   1.000
_cell.length_b   1.000
_cell.length_c   1.000
_cell.angle_alpha   90.00
_cell.angle_beta   90.00
_cell.angle_gamma   90.00
#
_symmetry.space_group_name_H-M   'P 1'
#
loop_
_entity.id
_entity.type
_entity.pdbx_description
1 polymer ?
#
loop_
_entity_poly.entity_id
_entity_poly.type
_entity_poly.pdbx_seq_one_letter_code
_entity_poly.pdbx_strand_id
1 'polypeptide(L)'
;PERPNCFIAYTVKGKGMPFAGHKDNHAGLMTPDQMNMFRDGMGVAEGSEWEPFAGLDIEADALQDFIDRAPFLRLADRNHKAPKVTVPADFPMQQGGKASTQEAFGKILNELGRGDSDLAQHIITASPDVSVSTNLGAWINQRGIFDRLGRADVFKDENVLSPLKWSMGKNGQHIELGIAENNLFLFLAAAGLSGPIFGKRLLPVGTLYDPFIMRGLDALNYACYQDSRIMLVATPGGVTLAPEGGAHQSIYTPLIGLGQPGLSSFEPTFADELATIMRWGFEHMQADDGGSVYLRLSTRPVDQIKREISPALQNDILSGGYWLEEPSDDAEIAVVAVGAMLPEARQAHAALIEDVPGA
;
A
#
# COMPACT_ATOMS: atom_id res chain seq x y z
N PRO A 1 -25.10 -4.61 11.31
CA PRO A 1 -25.68 -3.41 10.75
C PRO A 1 -25.27 -3.26 9.30
N GLU A 2 -26.20 -2.85 8.43
CA GLU A 2 -25.94 -2.72 6.99
C GLU A 2 -25.30 -1.36 6.64
N ARG A 3 -25.20 -0.46 7.59
CA ARG A 3 -24.67 0.89 7.44
C ARG A 3 -23.61 1.16 8.51
N PRO A 4 -22.59 1.97 8.21
CA PRO A 4 -21.70 2.50 9.23
C PRO A 4 -22.48 3.30 10.28
N ASN A 5 -22.07 3.17 11.53
CA ASN A 5 -22.63 3.96 12.63
C ASN A 5 -21.53 4.88 13.17
N CYS A 6 -21.87 6.15 13.36
CA CYS A 6 -21.00 7.13 13.99
C CYS A 6 -21.63 7.59 15.29
N PHE A 7 -20.91 7.41 16.39
CA PHE A 7 -21.33 7.86 17.72
C PHE A 7 -20.53 9.10 18.10
N ILE A 8 -21.20 10.22 18.33
CA ILE A 8 -20.57 11.46 18.75
C ILE A 8 -20.83 11.61 20.25
N ALA A 9 -19.77 11.51 21.05
CA ALA A 9 -19.85 11.65 22.49
C ALA A 9 -19.37 13.05 22.92
N TYR A 10 -20.25 13.82 23.55
CA TYR A 10 -19.92 15.12 24.13
C TYR A 10 -19.35 14.89 25.53
N THR A 11 -18.04 14.92 25.65
CA THR A 11 -17.33 14.67 26.91
C THR A 11 -16.31 15.76 27.21
N VAL A 12 -15.90 15.83 28.47
CA VAL A 12 -14.73 16.62 28.89
C VAL A 12 -13.54 15.68 28.91
N LYS A 13 -12.43 16.06 28.26
CA LYS A 13 -11.19 15.26 28.25
C LYS A 13 -10.71 15.02 29.68
N GLY A 14 -10.51 13.75 30.03
CA GLY A 14 -10.10 13.35 31.36
C GLY A 14 -11.19 13.50 32.44
N LYS A 15 -12.47 13.42 32.07
CA LYS A 15 -13.56 13.49 33.05
C LYS A 15 -13.34 12.49 34.19
N GLY A 16 -13.48 12.95 35.45
CA GLY A 16 -13.23 12.20 36.66
C GLY A 16 -11.82 12.39 37.24
N MET A 17 -10.83 12.76 36.40
CA MET A 17 -9.48 13.03 36.91
C MET A 17 -9.37 14.43 37.56
N PRO A 18 -8.41 14.63 38.49
CA PRO A 18 -8.22 15.91 39.16
C PRO A 18 -7.99 17.11 38.23
N PHE A 19 -7.46 16.87 37.02
CA PHE A 19 -7.22 17.90 36.02
C PHE A 19 -8.07 17.72 34.73
N ALA A 20 -9.31 17.22 34.92
CA ALA A 20 -10.27 17.12 33.83
C ALA A 20 -10.47 18.48 33.12
N GLY A 21 -10.35 18.50 31.78
CA GLY A 21 -10.47 19.71 30.96
C GLY A 21 -9.31 20.71 31.08
N HIS A 22 -8.30 20.45 31.89
CA HIS A 22 -7.12 21.32 31.98
C HIS A 22 -6.26 21.23 30.70
N LYS A 23 -5.57 22.35 30.37
CA LYS A 23 -4.72 22.42 29.18
C LYS A 23 -3.61 21.37 29.17
N ASP A 24 -3.09 20.98 30.32
CA ASP A 24 -1.99 20.03 30.47
C ASP A 24 -2.49 18.56 30.59
N ASN A 25 -3.80 18.33 30.46
CA ASN A 25 -4.43 17.01 30.56
C ASN A 25 -3.87 15.98 29.57
N HIS A 26 -3.29 16.44 28.44
CA HIS A 26 -2.77 15.54 27.41
C HIS A 26 -1.60 14.67 27.89
N ALA A 27 -0.69 15.23 28.65
CA ALA A 27 0.55 14.59 29.10
C ALA A 27 0.77 14.64 30.62
N GLY A 28 -0.15 15.22 31.36
CA GLY A 28 -0.05 15.35 32.82
C GLY A 28 -0.17 13.98 33.49
N LEU A 29 0.78 13.67 34.38
CA LEU A 29 0.73 12.49 35.23
C LEU A 29 0.17 12.89 36.61
N MET A 30 -0.64 12.05 37.23
CA MET A 30 -1.10 12.24 38.61
C MET A 30 0.03 11.91 39.57
N THR A 31 0.13 12.72 40.63
CA THR A 31 0.96 12.36 41.78
C THR A 31 0.32 11.18 42.54
N PRO A 32 1.07 10.47 43.43
CA PRO A 32 0.50 9.41 44.25
C PRO A 32 -0.72 9.87 45.08
N ASP A 33 -0.68 11.08 45.64
CA ASP A 33 -1.81 11.63 46.39
C ASP A 33 -3.02 11.88 45.50
N GLN A 34 -2.82 12.39 44.26
CA GLN A 34 -3.90 12.57 43.31
C GLN A 34 -4.49 11.23 42.86
N MET A 35 -3.67 10.19 42.70
CA MET A 35 -4.12 8.84 42.39
C MET A 35 -4.98 8.29 43.53
N ASN A 36 -4.55 8.43 44.77
CA ASN A 36 -5.35 8.00 45.94
C ASN A 36 -6.68 8.73 46.01
N MET A 37 -6.67 10.06 45.83
CA MET A 37 -7.90 10.87 45.81
C MET A 37 -8.84 10.44 44.68
N PHE A 38 -8.27 10.14 43.51
CA PHE A 38 -9.04 9.67 42.33
C PHE A 38 -9.64 8.29 42.60
N ARG A 39 -8.85 7.35 43.14
CA ARG A 39 -9.30 6.02 43.53
C ARG A 39 -10.47 6.10 44.51
N ASP A 40 -10.28 6.89 45.60
CA ASP A 40 -11.29 7.04 46.65
C ASP A 40 -12.58 7.69 46.11
N GLY A 41 -12.42 8.70 45.21
CA GLY A 41 -13.53 9.36 44.52
C GLY A 41 -14.30 8.44 43.57
N MET A 42 -13.66 7.40 43.09
CA MET A 42 -14.27 6.35 42.27
C MET A 42 -14.87 5.19 43.08
N GLY A 43 -14.74 5.23 44.41
CA GLY A 43 -15.23 4.17 45.29
C GLY A 43 -14.45 2.86 45.21
N VAL A 44 -13.23 2.90 44.71
CA VAL A 44 -12.36 1.72 44.55
C VAL A 44 -11.56 1.52 45.84
N ALA A 45 -11.59 0.32 46.41
CA ALA A 45 -10.80 -0.01 47.59
C ALA A 45 -9.30 -0.09 47.27
N GLU A 46 -8.44 0.23 48.23
CA GLU A 46 -6.99 0.09 48.10
C GLU A 46 -6.64 -1.38 47.80
N GLY A 47 -5.83 -1.60 46.78
CA GLY A 47 -5.45 -2.92 46.29
C GLY A 47 -6.37 -3.53 45.23
N SER A 48 -7.54 -2.90 44.95
CA SER A 48 -8.52 -3.33 43.94
C SER A 48 -8.49 -2.46 42.66
N GLU A 49 -7.46 -1.66 42.45
CA GLU A 49 -7.36 -0.69 41.34
C GLU A 49 -7.41 -1.36 39.94
N TRP A 50 -7.06 -2.63 39.87
CA TRP A 50 -7.03 -3.41 38.63
C TRP A 50 -8.15 -4.46 38.54
N GLU A 51 -9.05 -4.50 39.55
CA GLU A 51 -10.20 -5.40 39.48
C GLU A 51 -11.27 -4.84 38.55
N PRO A 52 -11.73 -5.62 37.57
CA PRO A 52 -12.84 -5.21 36.74
C PRO A 52 -14.06 -4.83 37.57
N PHE A 53 -14.71 -3.73 37.22
CA PHE A 53 -15.94 -3.23 37.85
C PHE A 53 -15.79 -2.73 39.27
N ALA A 54 -14.60 -2.68 39.85
CA ALA A 54 -14.38 -2.09 41.17
C ALA A 54 -14.92 -0.66 41.24
N GLY A 55 -15.58 -0.31 42.35
CA GLY A 55 -16.17 1.01 42.57
C GLY A 55 -17.53 1.24 41.89
N LEU A 56 -18.07 0.29 41.14
CA LEU A 56 -19.42 0.38 40.57
C LEU A 56 -20.46 -0.18 41.56
N ASP A 57 -21.62 0.47 41.62
CA ASP A 57 -22.78 0.03 42.40
C ASP A 57 -23.63 -1.01 41.64
N ILE A 58 -22.95 -2.01 41.06
CA ILE A 58 -23.55 -3.13 40.32
C ILE A 58 -22.72 -4.38 40.66
N GLU A 59 -23.39 -5.50 40.85
CA GLU A 59 -22.71 -6.79 41.09
C GLU A 59 -21.79 -7.14 39.90
N ALA A 60 -20.52 -7.40 40.19
CA ALA A 60 -19.49 -7.69 39.17
C ALA A 60 -19.86 -8.86 38.28
N ASP A 61 -20.39 -9.94 38.84
CA ASP A 61 -20.82 -11.13 38.09
C ASP A 61 -21.96 -10.82 37.11
N ALA A 62 -22.88 -9.94 37.50
CA ALA A 62 -23.99 -9.54 36.61
C ALA A 62 -23.49 -8.72 35.40
N LEU A 63 -22.48 -7.86 35.61
CA LEU A 63 -21.84 -7.11 34.53
C LEU A 63 -21.00 -8.01 33.63
N GLN A 64 -20.24 -8.94 34.21
CA GLN A 64 -19.45 -9.89 33.45
C GLN A 64 -20.35 -10.76 32.58
N ASP A 65 -21.42 -11.31 33.12
CA ASP A 65 -22.43 -12.07 32.38
C ASP A 65 -23.08 -11.28 31.24
N PHE A 66 -23.32 -9.98 31.43
CA PHE A 66 -23.85 -9.11 30.40
C PHE A 66 -22.83 -8.92 29.27
N ILE A 67 -21.56 -8.67 29.61
CA ILE A 67 -20.48 -8.51 28.66
C ILE A 67 -20.25 -9.80 27.86
N ASP A 68 -20.21 -10.96 28.53
CA ASP A 68 -19.99 -12.25 27.92
C ASP A 68 -21.10 -12.66 26.93
N ARG A 69 -22.32 -12.13 27.16
CA ARG A 69 -23.44 -12.32 26.24
C ARG A 69 -23.50 -11.35 25.08
N ALA A 70 -22.69 -10.26 25.11
CA ALA A 70 -22.67 -9.29 24.04
C ALA A 70 -22.16 -9.94 22.71
N PRO A 71 -22.93 -9.91 21.61
CA PRO A 71 -22.60 -10.66 20.40
C PRO A 71 -21.24 -10.31 19.79
N PHE A 72 -20.83 -9.05 19.91
CA PHE A 72 -19.56 -8.57 19.34
C PHE A 72 -18.33 -8.87 20.22
N LEU A 73 -18.53 -9.28 21.48
CA LEU A 73 -17.46 -9.71 22.39
C LEU A 73 -17.24 -11.22 22.39
N ARG A 74 -18.17 -11.98 21.81
CA ARG A 74 -18.04 -13.44 21.62
C ARG A 74 -17.10 -13.82 20.47
N LEU A 75 -16.54 -12.85 19.78
CA LEU A 75 -15.55 -13.09 18.74
C LEU A 75 -14.28 -13.60 19.42
N ALA A 76 -14.11 -14.92 19.33
CA ALA A 76 -12.85 -15.57 19.66
C ALA A 76 -11.70 -14.88 18.92
N ASP A 77 -10.54 -14.95 19.54
CA ASP A 77 -9.22 -14.53 19.10
C ASP A 77 -9.18 -13.77 17.76
N ARG A 78 -8.92 -12.46 17.84
CA ARG A 78 -8.82 -11.58 16.65
C ARG A 78 -7.47 -11.63 15.96
N ASN A 79 -6.53 -12.43 16.47
CA ASN A 79 -5.22 -12.62 15.87
C ASN A 79 -5.23 -13.87 14.98
N HIS A 80 -5.88 -13.74 13.84
CA HIS A 80 -5.90 -14.82 12.86
C HIS A 80 -4.57 -14.93 12.14
N LYS A 81 -4.13 -16.16 11.86
CA LYS A 81 -3.06 -16.45 10.90
C LYS A 81 -3.71 -16.83 9.56
N ALA A 82 -3.82 -15.86 8.65
CA ALA A 82 -4.31 -16.15 7.30
C ALA A 82 -3.29 -17.04 6.56
N PRO A 83 -3.73 -18.03 5.79
CA PRO A 83 -2.85 -18.82 4.93
C PRO A 83 -2.06 -17.93 3.98
N LYS A 84 -0.85 -18.37 3.61
CA LYS A 84 -0.09 -17.73 2.54
C LYS A 84 -0.74 -18.05 1.19
N VAL A 85 -0.82 -17.04 0.35
CA VAL A 85 -1.30 -17.14 -1.04
C VAL A 85 -0.13 -17.58 -1.91
N THR A 86 -0.37 -18.54 -2.78
CA THR A 86 0.66 -19.06 -3.69
C THR A 86 0.96 -18.04 -4.80
N VAL A 87 2.21 -17.56 -4.86
CA VAL A 87 2.68 -16.70 -5.94
C VAL A 87 3.26 -17.58 -7.05
N PRO A 88 2.80 -17.46 -8.31
CA PRO A 88 3.31 -18.27 -9.41
C PRO A 88 4.82 -18.05 -9.64
N ALA A 89 5.55 -19.14 -9.93
CA ALA A 89 6.96 -19.05 -10.31
C ALA A 89 7.12 -18.35 -11.68
N ASP A 90 6.25 -18.70 -12.62
CA ASP A 90 6.16 -18.09 -13.95
C ASP A 90 5.36 -16.79 -13.86
N PHE A 91 6.06 -15.68 -13.64
CA PHE A 91 5.43 -14.37 -13.58
C PHE A 91 5.48 -13.72 -14.97
N PRO A 92 4.38 -13.06 -15.42
CA PRO A 92 4.35 -12.45 -16.75
C PRO A 92 5.48 -11.43 -16.93
N MET A 93 6.33 -11.64 -17.93
CA MET A 93 7.53 -10.86 -18.16
C MET A 93 7.67 -10.50 -19.63
N GLN A 94 7.71 -9.20 -19.92
CA GLN A 94 8.00 -8.72 -21.29
C GLN A 94 9.50 -8.62 -21.49
N GLN A 95 9.96 -9.15 -22.63
CA GLN A 95 11.35 -9.04 -23.08
C GLN A 95 11.44 -8.47 -24.48
N GLY A 96 12.37 -7.53 -24.64
CA GLY A 96 12.64 -6.86 -25.92
C GLY A 96 11.54 -5.90 -26.38
N GLY A 97 11.83 -5.16 -27.45
CA GLY A 97 10.98 -4.08 -27.94
C GLY A 97 11.09 -2.82 -27.09
N LYS A 98 10.09 -1.95 -27.18
CA LYS A 98 9.95 -0.76 -26.33
C LYS A 98 8.77 -0.91 -25.39
N ALA A 99 8.96 -0.54 -24.13
CA ALA A 99 7.89 -0.47 -23.15
C ALA A 99 8.23 0.54 -22.05
N SER A 100 7.21 1.13 -21.46
CA SER A 100 7.34 1.82 -20.18
C SER A 100 7.04 0.85 -19.03
N THR A 101 7.54 1.15 -17.83
CA THR A 101 7.26 0.34 -16.66
C THR A 101 5.80 0.41 -16.25
N GLN A 102 5.12 1.55 -16.48
CA GLN A 102 3.66 1.65 -16.28
C GLN A 102 2.89 0.72 -17.24
N GLU A 103 3.28 0.66 -18.51
CA GLU A 103 2.66 -0.26 -19.48
C GLU A 103 2.90 -1.72 -19.10
N ALA A 104 4.12 -2.05 -18.68
CA ALA A 104 4.47 -3.39 -18.20
C ALA A 104 3.64 -3.79 -16.98
N PHE A 105 3.45 -2.88 -16.02
CA PHE A 105 2.58 -3.09 -14.85
C PHE A 105 1.16 -3.48 -15.26
N GLY A 106 0.55 -2.73 -16.17
CA GLY A 106 -0.79 -3.04 -16.66
C GLY A 106 -0.88 -4.38 -17.39
N LYS A 107 0.15 -4.73 -18.17
CA LYS A 107 0.25 -6.05 -18.84
C LYS A 107 0.38 -7.19 -17.85
N ILE A 108 1.23 -7.06 -16.83
CA ILE A 108 1.40 -8.05 -15.76
C ILE A 108 0.06 -8.31 -15.06
N LEU A 109 -0.63 -7.26 -14.61
CA LEU A 109 -1.92 -7.41 -13.95
C LEU A 109 -2.99 -8.01 -14.89
N ASN A 110 -3.01 -7.62 -16.16
CA ASN A 110 -3.93 -8.19 -17.13
C ASN A 110 -3.73 -9.70 -17.31
N GLU A 111 -2.48 -10.16 -17.45
CA GLU A 111 -2.18 -11.58 -17.58
C GLU A 111 -2.54 -12.37 -16.31
N LEU A 112 -2.19 -11.84 -15.13
CA LEU A 112 -2.62 -12.41 -13.85
C LEU A 112 -4.15 -12.47 -13.75
N GLY A 113 -4.83 -11.40 -14.22
CA GLY A 113 -6.28 -11.30 -14.17
C GLY A 113 -7.04 -12.28 -15.06
N ARG A 114 -6.43 -12.77 -16.13
CA ARG A 114 -7.03 -13.76 -17.05
C ARG A 114 -7.12 -15.17 -16.44
N GLY A 115 -6.21 -15.49 -15.52
CA GLY A 115 -6.16 -16.80 -14.87
C GLY A 115 -6.96 -16.87 -13.56
N ASP A 116 -7.13 -18.08 -13.05
CA ASP A 116 -7.76 -18.36 -11.75
C ASP A 116 -6.72 -18.80 -10.70
N SER A 117 -5.50 -18.26 -10.81
CA SER A 117 -4.46 -18.54 -9.81
C SER A 117 -4.88 -18.05 -8.42
N ASP A 118 -4.35 -18.70 -7.40
CA ASP A 118 -4.56 -18.29 -6.01
C ASP A 118 -4.20 -16.81 -5.81
N LEU A 119 -3.07 -16.35 -6.36
CA LEU A 119 -2.67 -14.95 -6.36
C LEU A 119 -3.75 -14.03 -6.97
N ALA A 120 -4.25 -14.36 -8.16
CA ALA A 120 -5.23 -13.54 -8.86
C ALA A 120 -6.55 -13.37 -8.08
N GLN A 121 -6.95 -14.38 -7.30
CA GLN A 121 -8.16 -14.33 -6.47
C GLN A 121 -7.99 -13.45 -5.22
N HIS A 122 -6.76 -13.20 -4.78
CA HIS A 122 -6.48 -12.44 -3.55
C HIS A 122 -6.00 -11.01 -3.82
N ILE A 123 -5.61 -10.67 -5.06
CA ILE A 123 -5.31 -9.30 -5.43
C ILE A 123 -6.59 -8.47 -5.41
N ILE A 124 -6.55 -7.34 -4.72
CA ILE A 124 -7.56 -6.29 -4.79
C ILE A 124 -6.88 -4.97 -5.19
N THR A 125 -7.43 -4.28 -6.18
CA THR A 125 -6.87 -3.01 -6.63
C THR A 125 -7.72 -1.84 -6.20
N ALA A 126 -7.11 -0.66 -6.02
CA ALA A 126 -7.83 0.57 -5.76
C ALA A 126 -7.16 1.76 -6.47
N SER A 127 -7.95 2.76 -6.81
CA SER A 127 -7.47 3.97 -7.48
C SER A 127 -8.35 5.17 -7.15
N PRO A 128 -7.78 6.39 -7.00
CA PRO A 128 -8.52 7.62 -6.79
C PRO A 128 -8.79 8.32 -8.13
N ASP A 129 -9.70 7.75 -8.95
CA ASP A 129 -10.12 8.29 -10.26
C ASP A 129 -9.01 8.36 -11.33
N VAL A 130 -7.98 7.50 -11.20
CA VAL A 130 -6.85 7.44 -12.16
C VAL A 130 -6.63 6.03 -12.72
N SER A 131 -7.62 5.15 -12.63
CA SER A 131 -7.51 3.75 -13.02
C SER A 131 -7.14 3.54 -14.50
N VAL A 132 -7.67 4.36 -15.40
CA VAL A 132 -7.34 4.29 -16.84
C VAL A 132 -5.91 4.78 -17.09
N SER A 133 -5.57 5.94 -16.57
CA SER A 133 -4.28 6.61 -16.80
C SER A 133 -3.10 5.93 -16.07
N THR A 134 -3.39 5.05 -15.11
CA THR A 134 -2.38 4.19 -14.44
C THR A 134 -2.38 2.75 -14.95
N ASN A 135 -3.01 2.50 -16.09
CA ASN A 135 -3.05 1.19 -16.78
C ASN A 135 -3.73 0.05 -15.99
N LEU A 136 -4.66 0.34 -15.10
CA LEU A 136 -5.50 -0.68 -14.45
C LEU A 136 -6.66 -1.17 -15.32
N GLY A 137 -6.98 -0.49 -16.43
CA GLY A 137 -8.17 -0.76 -17.22
C GLY A 137 -8.32 -2.21 -17.67
N ALA A 138 -7.24 -2.87 -18.07
CA ALA A 138 -7.29 -4.27 -18.50
C ALA A 138 -7.59 -5.23 -17.34
N TRP A 139 -7.03 -4.99 -16.14
CA TRP A 139 -7.35 -5.72 -14.92
C TRP A 139 -8.82 -5.55 -14.54
N ILE A 140 -9.31 -4.32 -14.54
CA ILE A 140 -10.71 -3.99 -14.21
C ILE A 140 -11.67 -4.69 -15.17
N ASN A 141 -11.34 -4.75 -16.47
CA ASN A 141 -12.15 -5.43 -17.47
C ASN A 141 -12.21 -6.96 -17.25
N GLN A 142 -11.21 -7.57 -16.59
CA GLN A 142 -11.19 -8.99 -16.24
C GLN A 142 -11.87 -9.26 -14.90
N ARG A 143 -11.64 -8.40 -13.90
CA ARG A 143 -11.97 -8.69 -12.50
C ARG A 143 -13.14 -7.87 -11.94
N GLY A 144 -13.62 -6.87 -12.70
CA GLY A 144 -14.76 -6.03 -12.35
C GLY A 144 -14.51 -5.05 -11.21
N ILE A 145 -15.46 -4.17 -11.02
CA ILE A 145 -15.49 -3.17 -9.94
C ILE A 145 -16.37 -3.68 -8.81
N PHE A 146 -15.90 -3.56 -7.58
CA PHE A 146 -16.67 -3.93 -6.41
C PHE A 146 -17.79 -2.93 -6.14
N ASP A 147 -19.01 -3.43 -6.08
CA ASP A 147 -20.17 -2.68 -5.57
C ASP A 147 -21.11 -3.62 -4.83
N ARG A 148 -21.52 -3.26 -3.62
CA ARG A 148 -22.39 -4.08 -2.78
C ARG A 148 -23.81 -4.26 -3.35
N LEU A 149 -24.29 -3.30 -4.08
CA LEU A 149 -25.66 -3.25 -4.58
C LEU A 149 -25.77 -3.68 -6.04
N GLY A 150 -24.63 -3.67 -6.77
CA GLY A 150 -24.62 -3.83 -8.22
C GLY A 150 -25.31 -2.62 -8.90
N ARG A 151 -24.52 -1.80 -9.58
CA ARG A 151 -25.06 -0.65 -10.32
C ARG A 151 -25.15 -0.99 -11.79
N ALA A 152 -26.22 -0.51 -12.45
CA ALA A 152 -26.31 -0.54 -13.89
C ALA A 152 -25.24 0.36 -14.51
N ASP A 153 -24.68 -0.07 -15.63
CA ASP A 153 -23.78 0.75 -16.44
C ASP A 153 -24.65 1.70 -17.32
N VAL A 154 -24.99 2.86 -16.76
CA VAL A 154 -25.86 3.85 -17.44
C VAL A 154 -25.21 4.35 -18.73
N PHE A 155 -23.89 4.47 -18.76
CA PHE A 155 -23.18 4.95 -19.95
C PHE A 155 -23.21 3.95 -21.09
N LYS A 156 -23.24 2.65 -20.79
CA LYS A 156 -23.45 1.60 -21.78
C LYS A 156 -24.85 1.67 -22.37
N ASP A 157 -25.85 1.92 -21.53
CA ASP A 157 -27.25 2.05 -21.98
C ASP A 157 -27.43 3.31 -22.83
N GLU A 158 -26.66 4.36 -22.58
CA GLU A 158 -26.64 5.61 -23.37
C GLU A 158 -25.67 5.53 -24.58
N ASN A 159 -25.06 4.39 -24.86
CA ASN A 159 -24.05 4.18 -25.92
C ASN A 159 -22.83 5.10 -25.83
N VAL A 160 -22.45 5.54 -24.64
CA VAL A 160 -21.21 6.27 -24.42
C VAL A 160 -20.03 5.30 -24.48
N LEU A 161 -19.11 5.52 -25.42
CA LEU A 161 -17.92 4.67 -25.56
C LEU A 161 -16.99 4.87 -24.38
N SER A 162 -16.62 3.77 -23.72
CA SER A 162 -15.62 3.76 -22.63
C SER A 162 -14.61 2.62 -22.86
N PRO A 163 -13.32 2.84 -22.59
CA PRO A 163 -12.33 1.76 -22.57
C PRO A 163 -12.56 0.77 -21.42
N LEU A 164 -13.30 1.16 -20.40
CA LEU A 164 -13.64 0.33 -19.25
C LEU A 164 -15.06 -0.25 -19.40
N LYS A 165 -15.11 -1.57 -19.17
CA LYS A 165 -16.40 -2.26 -18.98
C LYS A 165 -16.81 -2.08 -17.52
N TRP A 166 -17.52 -1.05 -17.18
CA TRP A 166 -17.95 -0.74 -15.82
C TRP A 166 -18.87 -1.81 -15.21
N SER A 167 -18.40 -3.07 -15.24
CA SER A 167 -19.11 -4.19 -14.62
C SER A 167 -18.95 -4.11 -13.10
N MET A 168 -20.04 -3.77 -12.41
CA MET A 168 -20.07 -3.55 -10.97
C MET A 168 -20.79 -4.69 -10.26
N GLY A 169 -20.21 -5.23 -9.20
CA GLY A 169 -20.84 -6.28 -8.43
C GLY A 169 -20.03 -6.73 -7.21
N LYS A 170 -20.61 -7.61 -6.42
CA LYS A 170 -20.04 -8.09 -5.16
C LYS A 170 -18.72 -8.86 -5.31
N ASN A 171 -18.48 -9.39 -6.50
CA ASN A 171 -17.27 -10.17 -6.81
C ASN A 171 -16.19 -9.32 -7.50
N GLY A 172 -16.42 -8.03 -7.68
CA GLY A 172 -15.41 -7.12 -8.26
C GLY A 172 -14.17 -7.02 -7.36
N GLN A 173 -13.01 -6.94 -8.01
CA GLN A 173 -11.71 -6.85 -7.33
C GLN A 173 -11.04 -5.48 -7.48
N HIS A 174 -11.75 -4.50 -8.01
CA HIS A 174 -11.30 -3.11 -8.06
C HIS A 174 -12.22 -2.21 -7.23
N ILE A 175 -11.63 -1.32 -6.45
CA ILE A 175 -12.35 -0.29 -5.68
C ILE A 175 -12.06 1.07 -6.31
N GLU A 176 -13.07 1.65 -6.93
CA GLU A 176 -12.98 3.01 -7.43
C GLU A 176 -13.41 4.00 -6.34
N LEU A 177 -12.49 4.88 -5.96
CA LEU A 177 -12.67 5.77 -4.80
C LEU A 177 -13.09 7.18 -5.16
N GLY A 178 -13.06 7.54 -6.47
CA GLY A 178 -13.13 8.94 -6.88
C GLY A 178 -11.86 9.71 -6.44
N ILE A 179 -11.83 11.03 -6.64
CA ILE A 179 -10.65 11.88 -6.35
C ILE A 179 -10.47 12.01 -4.83
N ALA A 180 -9.85 11.01 -4.22
CA ALA A 180 -9.69 10.91 -2.77
C ALA A 180 -8.44 10.10 -2.39
N GLU A 181 -7.25 10.67 -2.58
CA GLU A 181 -5.97 9.98 -2.35
C GLU A 181 -5.79 9.53 -0.89
N ASN A 182 -6.20 10.34 0.08
CA ASN A 182 -6.13 9.92 1.48
C ASN A 182 -7.00 8.68 1.76
N ASN A 183 -8.17 8.57 1.13
CA ASN A 183 -9.03 7.39 1.25
C ASN A 183 -8.41 6.15 0.62
N LEU A 184 -7.57 6.32 -0.43
CA LEU A 184 -6.79 5.23 -0.99
C LEU A 184 -5.91 4.58 0.07
N PHE A 185 -5.12 5.39 0.79
CA PHE A 185 -4.21 4.88 1.83
C PHE A 185 -4.96 4.21 2.98
N LEU A 186 -6.06 4.82 3.44
CA LEU A 186 -6.91 4.23 4.49
C LEU A 186 -7.52 2.89 4.06
N PHE A 187 -7.99 2.80 2.81
CA PHE A 187 -8.53 1.57 2.25
C PHE A 187 -7.44 0.48 2.14
N LEU A 188 -6.28 0.83 1.56
CA LEU A 188 -5.16 -0.10 1.42
C LEU A 188 -4.70 -0.62 2.78
N ALA A 189 -4.60 0.26 3.78
CA ALA A 189 -4.25 -0.10 5.16
C ALA A 189 -5.23 -1.13 5.73
N ALA A 190 -6.52 -0.87 5.62
CA ALA A 190 -7.55 -1.78 6.11
C ALA A 190 -7.53 -3.13 5.37
N ALA A 191 -7.36 -3.11 4.04
CA ALA A 191 -7.29 -4.32 3.22
C ALA A 191 -6.04 -5.15 3.54
N GLY A 192 -4.88 -4.51 3.75
CA GLY A 192 -3.64 -5.18 4.13
C GLY A 192 -3.70 -5.86 5.50
N LEU A 193 -4.53 -5.33 6.42
CA LEU A 193 -4.78 -5.92 7.73
C LEU A 193 -5.85 -7.02 7.74
N SER A 194 -6.43 -7.36 6.60
CA SER A 194 -7.52 -8.35 6.51
C SER A 194 -7.11 -9.74 7.02
N GLY A 195 -5.85 -10.13 6.82
CA GLY A 195 -5.31 -11.40 7.30
C GLY A 195 -5.42 -11.57 8.81
N PRO A 196 -4.77 -10.73 9.63
CA PRO A 196 -4.83 -10.81 11.08
C PRO A 196 -6.21 -10.51 11.66
N ILE A 197 -7.03 -9.67 11.01
CA ILE A 197 -8.35 -9.28 11.54
C ILE A 197 -9.43 -10.31 11.23
N PHE A 198 -9.42 -10.90 10.02
CA PHE A 198 -10.50 -11.76 9.53
C PHE A 198 -10.07 -13.17 9.14
N GLY A 199 -8.79 -13.50 9.22
CA GLY A 199 -8.25 -14.79 8.78
C GLY A 199 -8.32 -15.00 7.24
N LYS A 200 -8.54 -13.94 6.48
CA LYS A 200 -8.61 -13.93 5.02
C LYS A 200 -7.60 -12.92 4.49
N ARG A 201 -6.61 -13.39 3.77
CA ARG A 201 -5.57 -12.53 3.20
C ARG A 201 -6.10 -11.81 1.96
N LEU A 202 -5.90 -10.50 1.90
CA LEU A 202 -5.96 -9.72 0.69
C LEU A 202 -4.56 -9.20 0.37
N LEU A 203 -4.27 -9.04 -0.91
CA LEU A 203 -3.03 -8.46 -1.42
C LEU A 203 -3.39 -7.14 -2.14
N PRO A 204 -3.50 -6.04 -1.38
CA PRO A 204 -3.96 -4.78 -1.93
C PRO A 204 -2.87 -4.10 -2.77
N VAL A 205 -3.27 -3.65 -3.95
CA VAL A 205 -2.45 -2.86 -4.89
C VAL A 205 -3.16 -1.54 -5.15
N GLY A 206 -2.55 -0.44 -4.75
CA GLY A 206 -3.09 0.90 -4.99
C GLY A 206 -2.30 1.65 -6.05
N THR A 207 -3.00 2.34 -6.96
CA THR A 207 -2.34 3.23 -7.94
C THR A 207 -2.74 4.68 -7.71
N LEU A 208 -1.79 5.58 -7.88
CA LEU A 208 -2.03 7.03 -7.84
C LEU A 208 -0.95 7.74 -8.65
N TYR A 209 -1.19 9.01 -8.97
CA TYR A 209 -0.14 9.85 -9.53
C TYR A 209 0.93 10.16 -8.48
N ASP A 210 2.20 9.98 -8.85
CA ASP A 210 3.35 10.07 -7.95
C ASP A 210 3.37 11.35 -7.08
N PRO A 211 3.18 12.58 -7.61
CA PRO A 211 3.18 13.78 -6.76
C PRO A 211 2.05 13.81 -5.71
N PHE A 212 0.97 13.06 -5.94
CA PHE A 212 -0.19 13.08 -5.04
C PHE A 212 -0.07 12.12 -3.86
N ILE A 213 1.02 11.34 -3.76
CA ILE A 213 1.36 10.55 -2.58
C ILE A 213 1.42 11.43 -1.31
N MET A 214 1.82 12.71 -1.47
CA MET A 214 1.89 13.68 -0.38
C MET A 214 0.55 13.92 0.32
N ARG A 215 -0.57 13.67 -0.34
CA ARG A 215 -1.92 13.86 0.22
C ARG A 215 -2.32 12.79 1.25
N GLY A 216 -1.57 11.71 1.34
CA GLY A 216 -1.89 10.59 2.22
C GLY A 216 -0.71 10.09 3.06
N LEU A 217 0.35 10.89 3.25
CA LEU A 217 1.56 10.47 3.98
C LEU A 217 1.29 10.05 5.42
N ASP A 218 0.40 10.72 6.12
CA ASP A 218 0.01 10.36 7.48
C ASP A 218 -0.62 8.95 7.51
N ALA A 219 -1.56 8.70 6.62
CA ALA A 219 -2.20 7.38 6.49
C ALA A 219 -1.22 6.28 6.03
N LEU A 220 -0.27 6.60 5.14
CA LEU A 220 0.80 5.69 4.73
C LEU A 220 1.72 5.34 5.91
N ASN A 221 2.15 6.35 6.68
CA ASN A 221 2.96 6.13 7.88
C ASN A 221 2.25 5.20 8.87
N TYR A 222 0.95 5.44 9.13
CA TYR A 222 0.17 4.56 10.00
C TYR A 222 -0.02 3.16 9.42
N ALA A 223 -0.21 3.02 8.10
CA ALA A 223 -0.29 1.72 7.46
C ALA A 223 0.99 0.89 7.72
N CYS A 224 2.15 1.50 7.54
CA CYS A 224 3.44 0.86 7.81
C CYS A 224 3.62 0.56 9.32
N TYR A 225 3.26 1.51 10.21
CA TYR A 225 3.33 1.32 11.65
C TYR A 225 2.45 0.18 12.17
N GLN A 226 1.28 -0.01 11.57
CA GLN A 226 0.35 -1.10 11.90
C GLN A 226 0.71 -2.43 11.23
N ASP A 227 1.81 -2.48 10.51
CA ASP A 227 2.22 -3.65 9.72
C ASP A 227 1.18 -4.05 8.65
N SER A 228 0.49 -3.08 8.11
CA SER A 228 -0.37 -3.30 6.95
C SER A 228 0.47 -3.57 5.71
N ARG A 229 0.20 -4.66 5.03
CA ARG A 229 0.99 -5.15 3.90
C ARG A 229 0.34 -4.73 2.60
N ILE A 230 0.91 -3.71 1.95
CA ILE A 230 0.35 -3.08 0.75
C ILE A 230 1.40 -2.96 -0.36
N MET A 231 0.96 -2.95 -1.61
CA MET A 231 1.76 -2.55 -2.77
C MET A 231 1.22 -1.22 -3.29
N LEU A 232 2.02 -0.16 -3.17
CA LEU A 232 1.69 1.18 -3.65
C LEU A 232 2.43 1.43 -4.96
N VAL A 233 1.70 1.81 -6.00
CA VAL A 233 2.23 2.08 -7.34
C VAL A 233 1.98 3.54 -7.69
N ALA A 234 3.04 4.34 -7.61
CA ALA A 234 3.00 5.75 -7.97
C ALA A 234 3.46 5.94 -9.41
N THR A 235 2.57 6.42 -10.26
CA THR A 235 2.81 6.55 -11.71
C THR A 235 1.91 7.62 -12.33
N PRO A 236 2.43 8.44 -13.23
CA PRO A 236 3.82 8.53 -13.69
C PRO A 236 4.75 9.12 -12.63
N GLY A 237 5.94 8.54 -12.50
CA GLY A 237 7.00 9.05 -11.62
C GLY A 237 7.87 10.11 -12.30
N GLY A 238 8.44 11.00 -11.49
CA GLY A 238 9.37 12.02 -11.94
C GLY A 238 8.75 13.06 -12.86
N VAL A 239 9.40 13.33 -13.99
CA VAL A 239 8.99 14.32 -14.99
C VAL A 239 8.40 13.70 -16.27
N THR A 240 8.09 12.42 -16.25
CA THR A 240 7.67 11.68 -17.47
C THR A 240 6.27 12.06 -17.96
N LEU A 241 5.51 12.82 -17.19
CA LEU A 241 4.23 13.41 -17.58
C LEU A 241 4.32 14.94 -17.77
N ALA A 242 5.46 15.44 -18.20
CA ALA A 242 5.72 16.86 -18.42
C ALA A 242 4.64 17.60 -19.26
N PRO A 243 4.02 17.01 -20.29
CA PRO A 243 2.97 17.68 -21.06
C PRO A 243 1.73 18.08 -20.26
N GLU A 244 1.45 17.41 -19.12
CA GLU A 244 0.32 17.76 -18.23
C GLU A 244 0.66 18.88 -17.23
N GLY A 245 1.91 19.34 -17.22
CA GLY A 245 2.35 20.47 -16.40
C GLY A 245 2.92 20.09 -15.03
N GLY A 246 3.39 21.12 -14.31
CA GLY A 246 4.18 20.95 -13.08
C GLY A 246 3.47 20.27 -11.93
N ALA A 247 2.14 20.35 -11.86
CA ALA A 247 1.35 19.68 -10.81
C ALA A 247 1.40 18.15 -10.90
N HIS A 248 1.82 17.59 -12.05
CA HIS A 248 1.94 16.15 -12.29
C HIS A 248 3.39 15.68 -12.31
N GLN A 249 4.31 16.51 -11.85
CA GLN A 249 5.74 16.21 -11.80
C GLN A 249 6.24 16.13 -10.36
N SER A 250 7.20 15.24 -10.12
CA SER A 250 7.80 15.05 -8.80
C SER A 250 9.29 14.75 -8.93
N ILE A 251 10.11 15.34 -8.04
CA ILE A 251 11.54 15.08 -7.92
C ILE A 251 11.94 14.60 -6.52
N TYR A 252 11.04 14.71 -5.56
CA TYR A 252 11.29 14.46 -4.13
C TYR A 252 10.64 13.17 -3.61
N THR A 253 9.71 12.60 -4.33
CA THR A 253 8.95 11.40 -3.91
C THR A 253 9.82 10.15 -3.65
N PRO A 254 11.02 9.97 -4.25
CA PRO A 254 11.93 8.90 -3.85
C PRO A 254 12.32 8.93 -2.37
N LEU A 255 12.40 10.14 -1.77
CA LEU A 255 12.72 10.32 -0.35
C LEU A 255 11.68 9.69 0.58
N ILE A 256 10.43 9.58 0.14
CA ILE A 256 9.37 8.91 0.90
C ILE A 256 9.72 7.44 1.09
N GLY A 257 10.08 6.76 0.01
CA GLY A 257 10.49 5.36 0.08
C GLY A 257 11.76 5.13 0.91
N LEU A 258 12.72 6.05 0.82
CA LEU A 258 13.97 5.98 1.59
C LEU A 258 13.77 6.26 3.08
N GLY A 259 12.82 7.12 3.42
CA GLY A 259 12.61 7.57 4.80
C GLY A 259 11.55 6.79 5.59
N GLN A 260 10.72 5.98 4.92
CA GLN A 260 9.59 5.30 5.57
C GLN A 260 9.95 3.87 6.02
N PRO A 261 10.04 3.60 7.35
CA PRO A 261 10.24 2.24 7.84
C PRO A 261 9.11 1.30 7.41
N GLY A 262 9.46 0.05 7.10
CA GLY A 262 8.49 -0.96 6.67
C GLY A 262 8.02 -0.83 5.22
N LEU A 263 8.68 0.03 4.43
CA LEU A 263 8.37 0.27 3.03
C LEU A 263 9.60 0.01 2.16
N SER A 264 9.56 -1.04 1.34
CA SER A 264 10.60 -1.33 0.34
C SER A 264 10.29 -0.57 -0.95
N SER A 265 11.22 0.29 -1.39
CA SER A 265 11.00 1.22 -2.51
C SER A 265 11.85 0.86 -3.72
N PHE A 266 11.22 0.85 -4.91
CA PHE A 266 11.88 0.52 -6.17
C PHE A 266 11.45 1.46 -7.29
N GLU A 267 12.39 1.77 -8.18
CA GLU A 267 12.16 2.52 -9.41
C GLU A 267 12.80 1.77 -10.59
N PRO A 268 12.16 0.70 -11.11
CA PRO A 268 12.71 -0.11 -12.18
C PRO A 268 12.77 0.63 -13.51
N THR A 269 13.76 0.27 -14.34
CA THR A 269 13.89 0.73 -15.71
C THR A 269 13.22 -0.21 -16.71
N PHE A 270 13.39 -1.52 -16.50
CA PHE A 270 12.95 -2.54 -17.43
C PHE A 270 11.71 -3.30 -16.94
N ALA A 271 10.96 -3.84 -17.89
CA ALA A 271 9.76 -4.64 -17.61
C ALA A 271 10.08 -5.94 -16.86
N ASP A 272 11.24 -6.56 -17.14
CA ASP A 272 11.71 -7.76 -16.47
C ASP A 272 12.08 -7.51 -14.99
N GLU A 273 12.70 -6.35 -14.70
CA GLU A 273 12.93 -5.91 -13.31
C GLU A 273 11.61 -5.74 -12.57
N LEU A 274 10.66 -5.02 -13.19
CA LEU A 274 9.36 -4.80 -12.58
C LEU A 274 8.64 -6.11 -12.29
N ALA A 275 8.65 -7.07 -13.22
CA ALA A 275 8.05 -8.38 -13.01
C ALA A 275 8.70 -9.14 -11.85
N THR A 276 10.02 -9.09 -11.76
CA THR A 276 10.82 -9.66 -10.66
C THR A 276 10.44 -9.04 -9.32
N ILE A 277 10.40 -7.71 -9.26
CA ILE A 277 10.07 -6.96 -8.05
C ILE A 277 8.60 -7.20 -7.64
N MET A 278 7.66 -7.20 -8.57
CA MET A 278 6.25 -7.47 -8.25
C MET A 278 6.04 -8.88 -7.71
N ARG A 279 6.68 -9.91 -8.31
CA ARG A 279 6.62 -11.27 -7.81
C ARG A 279 7.14 -11.36 -6.38
N TRP A 280 8.35 -10.87 -6.16
CA TRP A 280 8.94 -10.77 -4.83
C TRP A 280 8.05 -9.96 -3.88
N GLY A 281 7.49 -8.84 -4.33
CA GLY A 281 6.64 -7.98 -3.53
C GLY A 281 5.41 -8.70 -2.98
N PHE A 282 4.74 -9.53 -3.79
CA PHE A 282 3.64 -10.36 -3.31
C PHE A 282 4.08 -11.45 -2.33
N GLU A 283 5.29 -11.98 -2.46
CA GLU A 283 5.89 -12.89 -1.49
C GLU A 283 6.27 -12.16 -0.20
N HIS A 284 6.92 -10.99 -0.32
CA HIS A 284 7.38 -10.14 0.78
C HIS A 284 6.21 -9.63 1.65
N MET A 285 5.11 -9.20 1.04
CA MET A 285 3.89 -8.82 1.76
C MET A 285 3.31 -9.92 2.65
N GLN A 286 3.74 -11.16 2.48
CA GLN A 286 3.26 -12.34 3.21
C GLN A 286 4.31 -12.97 4.12
N ALA A 287 5.55 -12.52 4.03
CA ALA A 287 6.65 -13.02 4.83
C ALA A 287 6.50 -12.55 6.30
N ASP A 288 7.01 -13.32 7.24
CA ASP A 288 6.92 -12.98 8.66
C ASP A 288 7.71 -11.71 8.99
N ASP A 289 8.82 -11.50 8.31
CA ASP A 289 9.70 -10.32 8.35
C ASP A 289 9.46 -9.34 7.17
N GLY A 290 8.34 -9.51 6.46
CA GLY A 290 8.02 -8.72 5.28
C GLY A 290 7.55 -7.31 5.59
N GLY A 291 7.15 -6.58 4.55
CA GLY A 291 6.69 -5.21 4.63
C GLY A 291 5.80 -4.81 3.46
N SER A 292 5.56 -3.52 3.35
CA SER A 292 4.89 -2.91 2.20
C SER A 292 5.89 -2.63 1.07
N VAL A 293 5.38 -2.50 -0.14
CA VAL A 293 6.18 -2.23 -1.35
C VAL A 293 5.72 -0.93 -2.00
N TYR A 294 6.67 -0.09 -2.39
CA TYR A 294 6.43 1.13 -3.11
C TYR A 294 7.14 1.10 -4.46
N LEU A 295 6.37 1.17 -5.54
CA LEU A 295 6.86 1.17 -6.92
C LEU A 295 6.66 2.56 -7.52
N ARG A 296 7.73 3.18 -7.99
CA ARG A 296 7.67 4.38 -8.83
C ARG A 296 7.86 3.96 -10.29
N LEU A 297 6.82 4.18 -11.09
CA LEU A 297 6.81 3.74 -12.49
C LEU A 297 6.74 4.94 -13.44
N SER A 298 7.25 4.74 -14.66
CA SER A 298 7.34 5.76 -15.68
C SER A 298 6.42 5.44 -16.86
N THR A 299 5.89 6.48 -17.49
CA THR A 299 5.19 6.40 -18.79
C THR A 299 6.15 6.46 -19.97
N ARG A 300 7.43 6.76 -19.75
CA ARG A 300 8.44 6.85 -20.82
C ARG A 300 8.82 5.45 -21.32
N PRO A 301 8.62 5.14 -22.61
CA PRO A 301 9.08 3.88 -23.18
C PRO A 301 10.60 3.86 -23.29
N VAL A 302 11.24 2.79 -22.82
CA VAL A 302 12.66 2.51 -23.01
C VAL A 302 12.86 1.22 -23.79
N ASP A 303 13.98 1.10 -24.48
CA ASP A 303 14.34 -0.12 -25.20
C ASP A 303 14.60 -1.24 -24.18
N GLN A 304 13.86 -2.34 -24.32
CA GLN A 304 13.91 -3.47 -23.39
C GLN A 304 15.04 -4.43 -23.73
N ILE A 305 15.75 -4.90 -22.73
CA ILE A 305 16.84 -5.88 -22.90
C ILE A 305 16.25 -7.29 -23.01
N LYS A 306 16.85 -8.12 -23.88
CA LYS A 306 16.60 -9.56 -23.89
C LYS A 306 17.68 -10.25 -23.09
N ARG A 307 17.31 -10.74 -21.93
CA ARG A 307 18.22 -11.43 -21.00
C ARG A 307 17.48 -12.49 -20.21
N GLU A 308 18.20 -13.41 -19.65
CA GLU A 308 17.70 -14.33 -18.63
C GLU A 308 17.90 -13.71 -17.25
N ILE A 309 16.88 -13.74 -16.43
CA ILE A 309 16.98 -13.32 -15.02
C ILE A 309 17.52 -14.49 -14.21
N SER A 310 18.85 -14.55 -14.11
CA SER A 310 19.52 -15.52 -13.24
C SER A 310 19.20 -15.26 -11.77
N PRO A 311 19.36 -16.25 -10.89
CA PRO A 311 19.22 -16.04 -9.44
C PRO A 311 20.13 -14.94 -8.87
N ALA A 312 21.33 -14.75 -9.43
CA ALA A 312 22.24 -13.68 -9.06
C ALA A 312 21.66 -12.31 -9.46
N LEU A 313 21.27 -12.13 -10.73
CA LEU A 313 20.65 -10.88 -11.18
C LEU A 313 19.36 -10.58 -10.46
N GLN A 314 18.52 -11.59 -10.16
CA GLN A 314 17.33 -11.42 -9.33
C GLN A 314 17.69 -10.85 -7.95
N ASN A 315 18.69 -11.40 -7.29
CA ASN A 315 19.16 -10.92 -5.99
C ASN A 315 19.65 -9.47 -6.06
N ASP A 316 20.40 -9.12 -7.10
CA ASP A 316 20.94 -7.78 -7.29
C ASP A 316 19.84 -6.75 -7.56
N ILE A 317 18.85 -7.09 -8.41
CA ILE A 317 17.65 -6.26 -8.62
C ILE A 317 16.93 -5.98 -7.29
N LEU A 318 16.74 -7.01 -6.48
CA LEU A 318 16.03 -6.89 -5.19
C LEU A 318 16.88 -6.21 -4.12
N SER A 319 18.21 -6.25 -4.23
CA SER A 319 19.14 -5.52 -3.36
C SER A 319 19.29 -4.04 -3.74
N GLY A 320 18.72 -3.63 -4.89
CA GLY A 320 18.61 -2.23 -5.26
C GLY A 320 19.54 -1.76 -6.38
N GLY A 321 20.38 -2.62 -6.95
CA GLY A 321 21.21 -2.24 -8.10
C GLY A 321 22.13 -3.35 -8.59
N TYR A 322 22.53 -3.22 -9.84
CA TYR A 322 23.43 -4.14 -10.49
C TYR A 322 24.23 -3.41 -11.56
N TRP A 323 25.37 -3.97 -11.96
CA TRP A 323 26.09 -3.49 -13.11
C TRP A 323 25.35 -3.86 -14.41
N LEU A 324 24.93 -2.85 -15.17
CA LEU A 324 24.37 -3.04 -16.49
C LEU A 324 25.47 -3.34 -17.51
N GLU A 325 26.60 -2.69 -17.36
CA GLU A 325 27.85 -2.88 -18.07
C GLU A 325 28.94 -3.06 -17.02
N GLU A 326 29.67 -4.19 -17.06
CA GLU A 326 30.72 -4.47 -16.09
C GLU A 326 31.85 -3.46 -16.19
N PRO A 327 32.38 -2.94 -15.07
CA PRO A 327 33.50 -2.01 -15.09
C PRO A 327 34.79 -2.70 -15.58
N SER A 328 35.67 -1.94 -16.24
CA SER A 328 37.04 -2.36 -16.47
C SER A 328 37.84 -2.33 -15.14
N ASP A 329 38.97 -3.05 -15.08
CA ASP A 329 39.80 -3.12 -13.86
C ASP A 329 40.37 -1.75 -13.44
N ASP A 330 40.43 -0.79 -14.35
CA ASP A 330 40.96 0.56 -14.18
C ASP A 330 39.88 1.65 -14.25
N ALA A 331 38.60 1.27 -14.10
CA ALA A 331 37.51 2.22 -14.07
C ALA A 331 37.60 3.16 -12.85
N GLU A 332 37.60 4.47 -13.10
CA GLU A 332 37.65 5.50 -12.04
C GLU A 332 36.27 6.13 -11.76
N ILE A 333 35.31 5.98 -12.67
CA ILE A 333 34.00 6.62 -12.60
C ILE A 333 32.90 5.58 -12.80
N ALA A 334 31.89 5.62 -11.94
CA ALA A 334 30.63 4.88 -12.09
C ALA A 334 29.48 5.83 -12.44
N VAL A 335 28.79 5.56 -13.53
CA VAL A 335 27.56 6.28 -13.89
C VAL A 335 26.37 5.51 -13.36
N VAL A 336 25.64 6.10 -12.40
CA VAL A 336 24.45 5.49 -11.79
C VAL A 336 23.19 6.03 -12.46
N ALA A 337 22.33 5.14 -12.94
CA ALA A 337 21.04 5.48 -13.53
C ALA A 337 19.90 4.86 -12.74
N VAL A 338 18.77 5.59 -12.65
CA VAL A 338 17.56 5.12 -11.96
C VAL A 338 16.37 5.29 -12.90
N GLY A 339 15.59 4.24 -13.05
CA GLY A 339 14.33 4.27 -13.77
C GLY A 339 14.45 4.78 -15.21
N ALA A 340 13.59 5.71 -15.58
CA ALA A 340 13.49 6.25 -16.95
C ALA A 340 14.66 7.10 -17.40
N MET A 341 15.67 7.36 -16.55
CA MET A 341 16.86 8.16 -16.88
C MET A 341 18.00 7.35 -17.51
N LEU A 342 17.83 6.03 -17.60
CA LEU A 342 18.87 5.17 -18.19
C LEU A 342 19.30 5.57 -19.61
N PRO A 343 18.40 5.95 -20.55
CA PRO A 343 18.84 6.35 -21.90
C PRO A 343 19.82 7.53 -21.91
N GLU A 344 19.58 8.54 -21.06
CA GLU A 344 20.46 9.70 -20.89
C GLU A 344 21.80 9.30 -20.28
N ALA A 345 21.76 8.45 -19.26
CA ALA A 345 22.98 7.94 -18.61
C ALA A 345 23.86 7.17 -19.61
N ARG A 346 23.27 6.35 -20.46
CA ARG A 346 24.02 5.63 -21.52
C ARG A 346 24.61 6.56 -22.57
N GLN A 347 23.87 7.62 -22.96
CA GLN A 347 24.40 8.62 -23.88
C GLN A 347 25.56 9.40 -23.23
N ALA A 348 25.43 9.79 -21.97
CA ALA A 348 26.49 10.47 -21.22
C ALA A 348 27.73 9.58 -21.07
N HIS A 349 27.55 8.29 -20.77
CA HIS A 349 28.64 7.32 -20.67
C HIS A 349 29.37 7.17 -22.01
N ALA A 350 28.63 7.01 -23.13
CA ALA A 350 29.23 6.92 -24.46
C ALA A 350 30.04 8.18 -24.83
N ALA A 351 29.49 9.37 -24.54
CA ALA A 351 30.19 10.64 -24.78
C ALA A 351 31.45 10.77 -23.88
N LEU A 352 31.38 10.35 -22.64
CA LEU A 352 32.52 10.39 -21.72
C LEU A 352 33.69 9.51 -22.22
N ILE A 353 33.40 8.30 -22.69
CA ILE A 353 34.41 7.41 -23.28
C ILE A 353 35.03 8.00 -24.53
N GLU A 354 34.23 8.71 -25.36
CA GLU A 354 34.73 9.37 -26.59
C GLU A 354 35.62 10.58 -26.24
N ASP A 355 35.21 11.40 -25.26
CA ASP A 355 35.90 12.63 -24.87
C ASP A 355 37.16 12.37 -24.03
N VAL A 356 37.19 11.28 -23.27
CA VAL A 356 38.27 10.92 -22.35
C VAL A 356 38.74 9.49 -22.68
N PRO A 357 39.56 9.31 -23.76
CA PRO A 357 40.09 7.99 -24.10
C PRO A 357 40.92 7.38 -22.98
N GLY A 358 40.47 6.26 -22.45
CA GLY A 358 41.07 5.57 -21.28
C GLY A 358 40.31 5.77 -19.94
N ALA A 359 39.15 6.43 -19.99
CA ALA A 359 38.26 6.45 -18.84
C ALA A 359 37.50 5.12 -18.66
#